data_d7a1818546f4275c4dd6fcc8757b5927
#
_entry.id   d7a1818546f4275c4dd6fcc8757b5927
#
_cell.length_a   1.000
_cell.length_b   1.000
_cell.length_c   1.000
_cell.angle_alpha   90.00
_cell.angle_beta   90.00
_cell.angle_gamma   90.00
#
_symmetry.space_group_name_H-M   'P 1'
#
loop_
_entity.id
_entity.type
_entity.pdbx_description
1 polymer ?
#
loop_
_entity_poly.entity_id
_entity_poly.type
_entity_poly.pdbx_seq_one_letter_code
_entity_poly.pdbx_strand_id
1 'polypeptide(L)'
;MRNTAVRRRLRRGVAAVVAAAMAATLGIAGPAPASPASRHDDDKVLDGRVRFYVERDSNAARQAEIWAAEGRTGDAASMRALSRISQAVWFTSGTPAEVRRAVHATVGAAQRQHAVPVLVAYYVPGRDCSQYSAGGAPSEQAYLEWVDAFARGIGDRRAVVILEPDGLALLSSEPWCNEGGGGSSGTPEDFGRVDERFREINAALDRLARNRRTAVYVDAGHSAWQPLNDYDAGYGEPREQLGMASRLLRGGIHKAQGFFLNVSNFRSTADLVDYGTRLSKCIAFRQATGTQACSDADIASVPEDPDALTHFVLDTSRNGQGPWVPPAGLYPDPQDWCNPPERGLGARPTTRTGNELVDAFLWVKRPGESDGQCTRGTAGPEDPVYGAVDPPAGQWWAEYALGLARRANPPLRLR
;
A
#
# COMPACT_ATOMS: atom_id res chain seq x y z
N MET A 1 -57.86 22.23 -66.03
CA MET A 1 -58.44 21.43 -67.18
C MET A 1 -58.31 19.99 -66.76
N ARG A 2 -59.42 19.36 -66.40
CA ARG A 2 -60.12 18.28 -67.05
C ARG A 2 -59.22 17.04 -67.14
N ASN A 3 -59.57 15.83 -66.77
CA ASN A 3 -60.81 15.08 -66.53
C ASN A 3 -60.45 13.70 -65.98
N THR A 4 -61.01 13.27 -64.87
CA THR A 4 -62.05 12.20 -64.74
C THR A 4 -61.93 10.97 -65.62
N ALA A 5 -61.93 9.75 -65.05
CA ALA A 5 -63.02 8.79 -64.96
C ALA A 5 -62.44 7.39 -64.61
N VAL A 6 -62.86 6.71 -63.62
CA VAL A 6 -64.04 5.92 -63.24
C VAL A 6 -64.08 4.51 -63.84
N ARG A 7 -64.31 3.56 -62.92
CA ARG A 7 -64.97 2.25 -63.00
C ARG A 7 -64.10 1.02 -63.21
N ARG A 8 -64.31 -0.12 -62.70
CA ARG A 8 -65.23 -0.79 -61.73
C ARG A 8 -64.84 -2.25 -61.65
N ARG A 9 -64.91 -2.78 -60.40
CA ARG A 9 -65.28 -4.20 -60.07
C ARG A 9 -64.69 -5.37 -60.80
N LEU A 10 -64.13 -6.31 -60.02
CA LEU A 10 -64.76 -7.61 -59.75
C LEU A 10 -64.09 -8.38 -58.64
N ARG A 11 -64.92 -8.96 -57.82
CA ARG A 11 -64.51 -9.88 -56.71
C ARG A 11 -64.09 -11.22 -57.26
N ARG A 12 -63.08 -11.85 -56.66
CA ARG A 12 -63.04 -13.28 -56.36
C ARG A 12 -61.98 -13.52 -55.24
N GLY A 13 -62.39 -14.18 -54.20
CA GLY A 13 -61.58 -14.55 -53.10
C GLY A 13 -60.71 -15.78 -53.39
N VAL A 14 -59.53 -15.76 -52.86
CA VAL A 14 -58.73 -16.96 -52.64
C VAL A 14 -58.06 -16.79 -51.26
N ALA A 15 -58.18 -17.86 -50.46
CA ALA A 15 -57.63 -17.93 -49.08
C ALA A 15 -56.10 -17.83 -49.17
N ALA A 16 -55.53 -16.92 -48.39
CA ALA A 16 -54.09 -16.85 -48.19
C ALA A 16 -53.76 -17.52 -46.83
N VAL A 17 -53.02 -18.60 -46.94
CA VAL A 17 -52.35 -19.29 -45.84
C VAL A 17 -51.27 -18.33 -45.29
N VAL A 18 -51.38 -17.91 -44.00
CA VAL A 18 -50.35 -17.17 -43.31
C VAL A 18 -49.31 -18.16 -42.83
N ALA A 19 -48.17 -18.21 -43.48
CA ALA A 19 -46.97 -18.85 -42.99
C ALA A 19 -46.23 -17.85 -42.09
N ALA A 20 -46.29 -18.05 -40.79
CA ALA A 20 -45.49 -17.30 -39.81
C ALA A 20 -44.02 -17.77 -39.90
N ALA A 21 -43.16 -16.98 -40.52
CA ALA A 21 -41.70 -17.17 -40.42
C ALA A 21 -41.22 -16.67 -39.08
N MET A 22 -40.94 -17.57 -38.13
CA MET A 22 -40.16 -17.25 -36.92
C MET A 22 -38.70 -17.06 -37.35
N ALA A 23 -38.26 -15.82 -37.37
CA ALA A 23 -36.84 -15.51 -37.44
C ALA A 23 -36.22 -15.79 -36.06
N ALA A 24 -35.53 -16.91 -35.93
CA ALA A 24 -34.69 -17.19 -34.78
C ALA A 24 -33.44 -16.28 -34.84
N THR A 25 -33.42 -15.19 -34.08
CA THR A 25 -32.21 -14.43 -33.82
C THR A 25 -31.33 -15.26 -32.89
N LEU A 26 -30.32 -15.92 -33.44
CA LEU A 26 -29.21 -16.47 -32.69
C LEU A 26 -28.43 -15.26 -32.07
N GLY A 27 -28.75 -14.91 -30.83
CA GLY A 27 -27.95 -14.04 -30.04
C GLY A 27 -26.62 -14.74 -29.76
N ILE A 28 -25.54 -14.24 -30.35
CA ILE A 28 -24.18 -14.61 -29.95
C ILE A 28 -23.99 -13.99 -28.56
N ALA A 29 -24.19 -14.80 -27.52
CA ALA A 29 -23.78 -14.43 -26.18
C ALA A 29 -22.25 -14.33 -26.19
N GLY A 30 -21.72 -13.11 -26.11
CA GLY A 30 -20.30 -12.88 -25.81
C GLY A 30 -19.93 -13.58 -24.52
N PRO A 31 -18.66 -13.98 -24.34
CA PRO A 31 -18.24 -14.59 -23.09
C PRO A 31 -18.55 -13.61 -21.94
N ALA A 32 -19.31 -14.08 -20.96
CA ALA A 32 -19.53 -13.34 -19.73
C ALA A 32 -18.16 -13.01 -19.11
N PRO A 33 -17.97 -11.80 -18.55
CA PRO A 33 -16.76 -11.50 -17.81
C PRO A 33 -16.59 -12.57 -16.73
N ALA A 34 -15.40 -13.19 -16.70
CA ALA A 34 -15.08 -14.18 -15.70
C ALA A 34 -15.27 -13.54 -14.32
N SER A 35 -16.21 -14.05 -13.55
CA SER A 35 -16.33 -13.70 -12.12
C SER A 35 -14.96 -13.90 -11.47
N PRO A 36 -14.49 -12.97 -10.61
CA PRO A 36 -13.27 -13.21 -9.86
C PRO A 36 -13.44 -14.54 -9.13
N ALA A 37 -12.48 -15.44 -9.33
CA ALA A 37 -12.52 -16.77 -8.71
C ALA A 37 -12.68 -16.54 -7.20
N SER A 38 -13.78 -17.01 -6.62
CA SER A 38 -14.03 -17.01 -5.19
C SER A 38 -12.84 -17.75 -4.54
N ARG A 39 -11.96 -17.02 -3.85
CA ARG A 39 -10.92 -17.63 -3.01
C ARG A 39 -11.66 -18.44 -1.96
N HIS A 40 -11.30 -19.71 -1.84
CA HIS A 40 -11.87 -20.56 -0.79
C HIS A 40 -11.63 -19.93 0.57
N ASP A 41 -12.65 -19.89 1.44
CA ASP A 41 -12.62 -19.28 2.79
C ASP A 41 -11.50 -19.81 3.69
N ASP A 42 -10.98 -21.01 3.43
CA ASP A 42 -9.89 -21.64 4.20
C ASP A 42 -8.50 -21.00 3.95
N ASP A 43 -8.34 -20.13 2.94
CA ASP A 43 -7.06 -19.54 2.55
C ASP A 43 -6.87 -18.08 3.03
N LYS A 44 -7.88 -17.46 3.64
CA LYS A 44 -7.78 -16.08 4.15
C LYS A 44 -6.78 -16.00 5.32
N VAL A 45 -5.64 -15.32 5.10
CA VAL A 45 -4.55 -15.23 6.09
C VAL A 45 -4.95 -14.40 7.31
N LEU A 46 -5.78 -13.37 7.11
CA LEU A 46 -6.21 -12.42 8.15
C LEU A 46 -7.66 -12.66 8.60
N ASP A 47 -8.22 -13.83 8.30
CA ASP A 47 -9.57 -14.16 8.78
C ASP A 47 -9.60 -14.44 10.28
N GLY A 48 -10.67 -13.97 10.94
CA GLY A 48 -10.88 -14.13 12.36
C GLY A 48 -9.84 -13.44 13.24
N ARG A 49 -9.57 -14.04 14.41
CA ARG A 49 -8.59 -13.49 15.37
C ARG A 49 -7.20 -13.98 15.08
N VAL A 50 -6.38 -13.14 14.47
CA VAL A 50 -4.97 -13.43 14.17
C VAL A 50 -4.06 -12.98 15.30
N ARG A 51 -3.12 -13.84 15.68
CA ARG A 51 -1.97 -13.48 16.51
C ARG A 51 -0.81 -13.12 15.60
N PHE A 52 -0.34 -11.89 15.69
CA PHE A 52 0.84 -11.46 14.94
C PHE A 52 2.14 -11.81 15.66
N TYR A 53 3.18 -12.11 14.87
CA TYR A 53 4.51 -12.46 15.37
C TYR A 53 5.18 -11.30 16.10
N VAL A 54 5.85 -11.60 17.21
CA VAL A 54 6.64 -10.64 17.98
C VAL A 54 8.11 -11.07 17.94
N GLU A 55 8.99 -10.21 17.43
CA GLU A 55 10.42 -10.40 17.45
C GLU A 55 10.94 -10.20 18.89
N ARG A 56 11.52 -11.26 19.49
CA ARG A 56 11.93 -11.23 20.89
C ARG A 56 13.17 -10.40 21.13
N ASP A 57 14.11 -10.40 20.20
CA ASP A 57 15.36 -9.64 20.27
C ASP A 57 15.26 -8.35 19.46
N SER A 58 14.25 -7.52 19.76
CA SER A 58 14.04 -6.23 19.13
C SER A 58 14.90 -5.13 19.76
N ASN A 59 15.11 -4.02 19.03
CA ASN A 59 15.79 -2.83 19.56
C ASN A 59 15.16 -2.34 20.87
N ALA A 60 13.82 -2.35 20.96
CA ALA A 60 13.10 -1.97 22.17
C ALA A 60 13.37 -2.96 23.33
N ALA A 61 13.51 -4.26 23.07
CA ALA A 61 13.84 -5.23 24.11
C ALA A 61 15.24 -4.99 24.66
N ARG A 62 16.23 -4.82 23.79
CA ARG A 62 17.62 -4.51 24.18
C ARG A 62 17.69 -3.17 24.94
N GLN A 63 16.99 -2.13 24.46
CA GLN A 63 16.97 -0.84 25.13
C GLN A 63 16.34 -0.89 26.53
N ALA A 64 15.33 -1.74 26.72
CA ALA A 64 14.73 -1.95 28.03
C ALA A 64 15.73 -2.50 29.06
N GLU A 65 16.62 -3.41 28.63
CA GLU A 65 17.66 -3.97 29.50
C GLU A 65 18.73 -2.92 29.83
N ILE A 66 19.17 -2.14 28.83
CA ILE A 66 20.14 -1.04 29.02
C ILE A 66 19.60 -0.06 30.05
N TRP A 67 18.40 0.47 29.87
CA TRP A 67 17.81 1.46 30.78
C TRP A 67 17.47 0.91 32.16
N ALA A 68 17.16 -0.38 32.25
CA ALA A 68 17.00 -1.02 33.56
C ALA A 68 18.33 -1.07 34.34
N ALA A 69 19.44 -1.36 33.66
CA ALA A 69 20.78 -1.35 34.28
C ALA A 69 21.24 0.06 34.67
N GLU A 70 20.81 1.10 33.95
CA GLU A 70 21.05 2.51 34.25
C GLU A 70 20.13 3.07 35.36
N GLY A 71 19.20 2.29 35.89
CA GLY A 71 18.22 2.74 36.88
C GLY A 71 17.03 3.53 36.32
N ARG A 72 16.89 3.66 35.00
CA ARG A 72 15.77 4.28 34.28
C ARG A 72 14.57 3.34 34.25
N THR A 73 14.05 2.94 35.39
CA THR A 73 13.07 1.84 35.50
C THR A 73 11.75 2.11 34.80
N GLY A 74 11.26 3.36 34.81
CA GLY A 74 10.03 3.77 34.08
C GLY A 74 10.18 3.73 32.57
N ASP A 75 11.34 4.16 32.06
CA ASP A 75 11.67 4.14 30.64
C ASP A 75 11.89 2.70 30.15
N ALA A 76 12.58 1.90 30.95
CA ALA A 76 12.73 0.47 30.71
C ALA A 76 11.37 -0.26 30.65
N ALA A 77 10.42 0.10 31.51
CA ALA A 77 9.07 -0.46 31.48
C ALA A 77 8.33 -0.10 30.16
N SER A 78 8.49 1.14 29.70
CA SER A 78 7.92 1.59 28.41
C SER A 78 8.50 0.81 27.23
N MET A 79 9.82 0.62 27.17
CA MET A 79 10.47 -0.17 26.13
C MET A 79 10.12 -1.66 26.21
N ARG A 80 9.99 -2.21 27.41
CA ARG A 80 9.49 -3.58 27.60
C ARG A 80 8.05 -3.75 27.08
N ALA A 81 7.19 -2.76 27.31
CA ALA A 81 5.83 -2.78 26.78
C ALA A 81 5.81 -2.68 25.24
N LEU A 82 6.65 -1.81 24.66
CA LEU A 82 6.83 -1.69 23.21
C LEU A 82 7.34 -2.99 22.57
N SER A 83 8.32 -3.65 23.17
CA SER A 83 8.94 -4.87 22.65
C SER A 83 7.99 -6.09 22.58
N ARG A 84 6.86 -6.03 23.29
CA ARG A 84 5.85 -7.09 23.28
C ARG A 84 4.78 -6.93 22.20
N ILE A 85 4.85 -5.85 21.42
CA ILE A 85 3.91 -5.56 20.35
C ILE A 85 4.53 -6.00 19.02
N SER A 86 3.73 -6.66 18.19
CA SER A 86 4.16 -7.08 16.86
C SER A 86 4.55 -5.88 16.00
N GLN A 87 5.67 -6.01 15.32
CA GLN A 87 6.17 -5.06 14.32
C GLN A 87 6.60 -5.83 13.09
N ALA A 88 6.52 -5.21 11.93
CA ALA A 88 6.97 -5.84 10.70
C ALA A 88 8.48 -6.08 10.69
N VAL A 89 8.90 -7.11 9.97
CA VAL A 89 10.31 -7.40 9.71
C VAL A 89 10.64 -6.97 8.30
N TRP A 90 11.60 -6.04 8.17
CA TRP A 90 11.99 -5.44 6.90
C TRP A 90 13.13 -6.21 6.24
N PHE A 91 12.99 -6.47 4.93
CA PHE A 91 14.01 -7.06 4.07
C PHE A 91 14.33 -6.05 2.97
N THR A 92 15.50 -5.45 3.04
CA THR A 92 15.86 -4.26 2.25
C THR A 92 17.07 -4.45 1.34
N SER A 93 17.75 -5.61 1.46
CA SER A 93 19.02 -5.88 0.77
C SER A 93 19.36 -7.38 0.80
N GLY A 94 20.54 -7.69 0.35
CA GLY A 94 21.13 -9.03 0.39
C GLY A 94 20.97 -9.81 -0.92
N THR A 95 21.76 -10.87 -1.06
CA THR A 95 21.65 -11.81 -2.17
C THR A 95 20.36 -12.64 -2.09
N PRO A 96 19.90 -13.25 -3.20
CA PRO A 96 18.76 -14.16 -3.17
C PRO A 96 18.88 -15.29 -2.12
N ALA A 97 20.10 -15.82 -1.91
CA ALA A 97 20.31 -16.86 -0.92
C ALA A 97 20.18 -16.33 0.52
N GLU A 98 20.64 -15.12 0.78
CA GLU A 98 20.55 -14.49 2.10
C GLU A 98 19.12 -14.13 2.45
N VAL A 99 18.38 -13.46 1.56
CA VAL A 99 16.99 -13.11 1.81
C VAL A 99 16.12 -14.35 2.03
N ARG A 100 16.33 -15.40 1.22
CA ARG A 100 15.61 -16.67 1.40
C ARG A 100 15.84 -17.26 2.80
N ARG A 101 17.09 -17.28 3.28
CA ARG A 101 17.41 -17.78 4.62
C ARG A 101 16.80 -16.93 5.71
N ALA A 102 16.89 -15.61 5.59
CA ALA A 102 16.38 -14.68 6.58
C ALA A 102 14.85 -14.75 6.69
N VAL A 103 14.13 -14.74 5.56
CA VAL A 103 12.69 -14.91 5.51
C VAL A 103 12.27 -16.26 6.09
N HIS A 104 12.95 -17.34 5.69
CA HIS A 104 12.69 -18.68 6.22
C HIS A 104 12.85 -18.75 7.75
N ALA A 105 13.89 -18.13 8.30
CA ALA A 105 14.13 -18.05 9.74
C ALA A 105 13.01 -17.30 10.46
N THR A 106 12.60 -16.13 9.93
CA THR A 106 11.53 -15.28 10.49
C THR A 106 10.20 -16.03 10.49
N VAL A 107 9.80 -16.61 9.36
CA VAL A 107 8.53 -17.35 9.27
C VAL A 107 8.55 -18.59 10.16
N GLY A 108 9.70 -19.26 10.26
CA GLY A 108 9.89 -20.39 11.20
C GLY A 108 9.77 -19.95 12.67
N ALA A 109 10.30 -18.78 13.04
CA ALA A 109 10.15 -18.23 14.38
C ALA A 109 8.68 -17.87 14.68
N ALA A 110 7.98 -17.29 13.71
CA ALA A 110 6.55 -16.97 13.83
C ALA A 110 5.70 -18.24 14.00
N GLN A 111 6.00 -19.29 13.25
CA GLN A 111 5.32 -20.58 13.35
C GLN A 111 5.49 -21.20 14.75
N ARG A 112 6.67 -21.12 15.35
CA ARG A 112 6.90 -21.57 16.75
C ARG A 112 6.11 -20.76 17.77
N GLN A 113 5.72 -19.54 17.45
CA GLN A 113 4.82 -18.70 18.29
C GLN A 113 3.34 -18.92 17.96
N HIS A 114 2.98 -19.78 17.01
CA HIS A 114 1.63 -19.90 16.46
C HIS A 114 1.09 -18.51 16.01
N ALA A 115 1.91 -17.76 15.28
CA ALA A 115 1.65 -16.37 14.90
C ALA A 115 1.91 -16.16 13.41
N VAL A 116 1.33 -15.09 12.86
CA VAL A 116 1.51 -14.66 11.48
C VAL A 116 2.52 -13.50 11.45
N PRO A 117 3.63 -13.61 10.73
CA PRO A 117 4.58 -12.52 10.58
C PRO A 117 4.08 -11.52 9.55
N VAL A 118 4.40 -10.24 9.77
CA VAL A 118 4.31 -9.17 8.77
C VAL A 118 5.71 -8.95 8.21
N LEU A 119 5.89 -9.15 6.92
CA LEU A 119 7.17 -9.09 6.21
C LEU A 119 7.12 -7.93 5.22
N VAL A 120 8.10 -7.06 5.25
CA VAL A 120 8.21 -5.96 4.27
C VAL A 120 9.26 -6.34 3.23
N ALA A 121 8.85 -6.41 1.97
CA ALA A 121 9.74 -6.59 0.83
C ALA A 121 10.08 -5.21 0.26
N TYR A 122 11.28 -4.68 0.58
CA TYR A 122 11.69 -3.31 0.24
C TYR A 122 13.05 -3.29 -0.46
N TYR A 123 13.12 -3.98 -1.61
CA TYR A 123 14.33 -4.05 -2.45
C TYR A 123 14.07 -3.50 -3.84
N VAL A 124 13.29 -2.40 -3.91
CA VAL A 124 12.84 -1.72 -5.12
C VAL A 124 14.03 -1.24 -5.96
N PRO A 125 14.10 -1.49 -7.28
CA PRO A 125 15.12 -0.90 -8.15
C PRO A 125 15.10 0.62 -8.10
N GLY A 126 16.26 1.24 -7.88
CA GLY A 126 16.36 2.70 -7.74
C GLY A 126 15.64 3.27 -6.52
N ARG A 127 15.38 2.46 -5.50
CA ARG A 127 14.64 2.84 -4.32
C ARG A 127 15.14 4.15 -3.73
N ASP A 128 14.19 5.11 -3.53
CA ASP A 128 14.38 6.33 -2.76
C ASP A 128 15.68 7.07 -3.09
N CYS A 129 16.01 7.13 -4.37
CA CYS A 129 17.32 7.53 -4.89
C CYS A 129 17.73 8.97 -4.57
N SER A 130 16.80 9.83 -4.21
CA SER A 130 17.04 11.22 -3.82
C SER A 130 16.81 11.46 -2.32
N GLN A 131 16.46 10.41 -1.55
CA GLN A 131 16.06 10.53 -0.16
C GLN A 131 16.93 9.66 0.78
N TYR A 132 16.53 9.61 2.05
CA TYR A 132 17.31 9.03 3.12
C TYR A 132 17.37 7.49 3.12
N SER A 133 16.48 6.81 2.38
CA SER A 133 16.40 5.36 2.28
C SER A 133 16.93 4.79 0.96
N ALA A 134 17.75 5.56 0.24
CA ALA A 134 18.31 5.16 -1.06
C ALA A 134 18.95 3.77 -1.06
N GLY A 135 18.84 3.05 -2.19
CA GLY A 135 19.35 1.69 -2.34
C GLY A 135 18.50 0.84 -3.28
N GLY A 136 18.31 -0.43 -2.92
CA GLY A 136 17.48 -1.36 -3.67
C GLY A 136 18.24 -2.23 -4.66
N ALA A 137 17.52 -2.88 -5.57
CA ALA A 137 18.09 -3.78 -6.56
C ALA A 137 18.82 -3.00 -7.66
N PRO A 138 19.95 -3.54 -8.15
CA PRO A 138 20.71 -2.89 -9.22
C PRO A 138 20.07 -3.06 -10.61
N SER A 139 19.06 -3.92 -10.76
CA SER A 139 18.36 -4.17 -12.02
C SER A 139 17.05 -4.89 -11.78
N GLU A 140 16.15 -4.88 -12.79
CA GLU A 140 14.91 -5.67 -12.82
C GLU A 140 15.20 -7.15 -12.56
N GLN A 141 16.18 -7.73 -13.25
CA GLN A 141 16.53 -9.15 -13.07
C GLN A 141 16.92 -9.45 -11.61
N ALA A 142 17.80 -8.66 -11.03
CA ALA A 142 18.23 -8.84 -9.63
C ALA A 142 17.06 -8.71 -8.65
N TYR A 143 16.16 -7.78 -8.91
CA TYR A 143 14.93 -7.60 -8.15
C TYR A 143 14.03 -8.85 -8.22
N LEU A 144 13.75 -9.34 -9.42
CA LEU A 144 12.87 -10.48 -9.63
C LEU A 144 13.44 -11.78 -9.06
N GLU A 145 14.76 -11.99 -9.15
CA GLU A 145 15.46 -13.11 -8.51
C GLU A 145 15.38 -13.04 -6.99
N TRP A 146 15.48 -11.82 -6.44
CA TRP A 146 15.38 -11.57 -5.02
C TRP A 146 13.96 -11.81 -4.50
N VAL A 147 12.92 -11.30 -5.19
CA VAL A 147 11.50 -11.51 -4.83
C VAL A 147 11.14 -13.00 -4.89
N ASP A 148 11.63 -13.70 -5.92
CA ASP A 148 11.40 -15.15 -6.05
C ASP A 148 12.05 -15.92 -4.88
N ALA A 149 13.24 -15.53 -4.46
CA ALA A 149 13.91 -16.09 -3.30
C ALA A 149 13.20 -15.75 -1.97
N PHE A 150 12.68 -14.51 -1.85
CA PHE A 150 11.84 -14.08 -0.74
C PHE A 150 10.58 -14.95 -0.64
N ALA A 151 9.85 -15.12 -1.75
CA ALA A 151 8.67 -15.98 -1.81
C ALA A 151 8.98 -17.43 -1.44
N ARG A 152 10.09 -18.00 -1.95
CA ARG A 152 10.56 -19.33 -1.55
C ARG A 152 10.94 -19.40 -0.07
N GLY A 153 11.43 -18.31 0.52
CA GLY A 153 11.68 -18.21 1.96
C GLY A 153 10.41 -18.39 2.80
N ILE A 154 9.29 -17.86 2.34
CA ILE A 154 7.97 -18.04 2.98
C ILE A 154 7.50 -19.49 2.80
N GLY A 155 7.52 -20.01 1.56
CA GLY A 155 6.94 -21.31 1.22
C GLY A 155 5.43 -21.37 1.52
N ASP A 156 4.92 -22.50 1.99
CA ASP A 156 3.49 -22.72 2.26
C ASP A 156 3.02 -22.22 3.63
N ARG A 157 3.80 -21.34 4.28
CA ARG A 157 3.48 -20.83 5.62
C ARG A 157 2.66 -19.55 5.57
N ARG A 158 1.87 -19.31 6.62
CA ARG A 158 1.10 -18.08 6.73
C ARG A 158 2.01 -16.86 6.89
N ALA A 159 1.80 -15.84 6.09
CA ALA A 159 2.49 -14.55 6.20
C ALA A 159 1.64 -13.42 5.63
N VAL A 160 1.85 -12.21 6.11
CA VAL A 160 1.43 -10.96 5.46
C VAL A 160 2.66 -10.35 4.81
N VAL A 161 2.56 -9.95 3.55
CA VAL A 161 3.62 -9.25 2.82
C VAL A 161 3.15 -7.84 2.50
N ILE A 162 3.93 -6.88 2.95
CA ILE A 162 3.85 -5.46 2.57
C ILE A 162 4.86 -5.29 1.44
N LEU A 163 4.35 -5.14 0.22
CA LEU A 163 5.17 -5.11 -0.97
C LEU A 163 5.50 -3.67 -1.34
N GLU A 164 6.76 -3.34 -1.26
CA GLU A 164 7.36 -2.09 -1.75
C GLU A 164 6.70 -0.82 -1.17
N PRO A 165 6.84 -0.53 0.14
CA PRO A 165 6.52 0.81 0.62
C PRO A 165 7.11 1.88 -0.30
N ASP A 166 6.31 2.90 -0.62
CA ASP A 166 6.61 3.98 -1.56
C ASP A 166 6.71 3.56 -3.04
N GLY A 167 6.70 2.26 -3.34
CA GLY A 167 6.95 1.73 -4.69
C GLY A 167 5.95 2.19 -5.76
N LEU A 168 4.66 2.32 -5.43
CA LEU A 168 3.65 2.91 -6.31
C LEU A 168 3.46 4.41 -6.07
N ALA A 169 3.63 4.88 -4.84
CA ALA A 169 3.41 6.28 -4.51
C ALA A 169 4.48 7.22 -5.10
N LEU A 170 5.73 6.78 -5.21
CA LEU A 170 6.84 7.57 -5.78
C LEU A 170 7.00 7.47 -7.30
N LEU A 171 6.21 6.63 -8.00
CA LEU A 171 6.37 6.40 -9.45
C LEU A 171 6.45 7.67 -10.31
N SER A 172 5.80 8.75 -9.90
CA SER A 172 5.80 10.01 -10.64
C SER A 172 6.96 10.95 -10.29
N SER A 173 7.66 10.68 -9.20
CA SER A 173 8.79 11.50 -8.72
C SER A 173 10.16 10.91 -9.03
N GLU A 174 10.22 9.67 -9.51
CA GLU A 174 11.47 8.94 -9.81
C GLU A 174 12.19 9.25 -11.13
N PRO A 175 11.73 10.09 -12.05
CA PRO A 175 12.61 10.60 -13.12
C PRO A 175 13.92 11.21 -12.59
N TRP A 176 13.93 11.57 -11.30
CA TRP A 176 15.04 12.22 -10.61
C TRP A 176 16.22 11.30 -10.29
N CYS A 177 16.03 10.00 -10.37
CA CYS A 177 17.00 9.02 -9.92
C CYS A 177 18.15 8.73 -10.89
N ASN A 178 18.13 9.27 -12.07
CA ASN A 178 18.95 8.74 -13.16
C ASN A 178 20.23 9.44 -13.46
N GLU A 179 20.41 10.67 -13.03
CA GLU A 179 21.61 11.43 -13.32
C GLU A 179 22.00 12.30 -12.12
N GLY A 180 22.69 11.76 -11.15
CA GLY A 180 23.53 12.52 -10.23
C GLY A 180 22.99 13.85 -9.70
N GLY A 181 21.70 13.95 -9.41
CA GLY A 181 21.13 15.13 -8.74
C GLY A 181 20.64 16.21 -9.70
N GLY A 182 19.35 16.31 -9.83
CA GLY A 182 18.67 17.54 -10.19
C GLY A 182 18.30 17.73 -11.66
N GLY A 183 17.05 17.60 -11.93
CA GLY A 183 16.44 18.08 -13.16
C GLY A 183 15.34 17.17 -13.67
N SER A 184 14.11 17.65 -13.53
CA SER A 184 12.94 17.02 -14.14
C SER A 184 12.98 17.19 -15.65
N SER A 185 13.55 16.29 -16.41
CA SER A 185 13.50 16.41 -17.86
C SER A 185 12.30 15.73 -18.48
N GLY A 186 11.60 14.84 -17.79
CA GLY A 186 10.43 14.15 -18.33
C GLY A 186 10.59 13.69 -19.78
N THR A 187 11.66 12.99 -20.02
CA THR A 187 11.97 12.45 -21.34
C THR A 187 11.11 11.20 -21.62
N PRO A 188 10.94 10.78 -22.89
CA PRO A 188 10.29 9.51 -23.21
C PRO A 188 10.89 8.30 -22.48
N GLU A 189 12.16 8.35 -22.11
CA GLU A 189 12.87 7.33 -21.34
C GLU A 189 12.32 7.22 -19.89
N ASP A 190 11.89 8.34 -19.30
CA ASP A 190 11.27 8.35 -17.98
C ASP A 190 9.93 7.60 -17.98
N PHE A 191 9.16 7.67 -19.06
CA PHE A 191 7.93 6.91 -19.21
C PHE A 191 8.18 5.40 -19.37
N GLY A 192 9.27 5.00 -20.03
CA GLY A 192 9.69 3.60 -20.14
C GLY A 192 9.90 2.96 -18.76
N ARG A 193 10.42 3.71 -17.79
CA ARG A 193 10.63 3.22 -16.42
C ARG A 193 9.36 3.06 -15.61
N VAL A 194 8.40 3.96 -15.74
CA VAL A 194 7.09 3.79 -15.09
C VAL A 194 6.44 2.49 -15.54
N ASP A 195 6.49 2.18 -16.84
CA ASP A 195 5.98 0.92 -17.38
C ASP A 195 6.81 -0.28 -16.92
N GLU A 196 8.12 -0.14 -16.81
CA GLU A 196 9.01 -1.15 -16.26
C GLU A 196 8.66 -1.43 -14.79
N ARG A 197 8.45 -0.42 -13.97
CA ARG A 197 8.02 -0.59 -12.58
C ARG A 197 6.69 -1.33 -12.47
N PHE A 198 5.71 -1.01 -13.31
CA PHE A 198 4.46 -1.77 -13.32
C PHE A 198 4.67 -3.23 -13.72
N ARG A 199 5.56 -3.53 -14.68
CA ARG A 199 5.91 -4.90 -15.03
C ARG A 199 6.56 -5.65 -13.86
N GLU A 200 7.50 -5.00 -13.17
CA GLU A 200 8.21 -5.56 -12.01
C GLU A 200 7.25 -5.88 -10.87
N ILE A 201 6.36 -4.95 -10.50
CA ILE A 201 5.36 -5.16 -9.44
C ILE A 201 4.40 -6.30 -9.82
N ASN A 202 3.90 -6.30 -11.06
CA ASN A 202 3.06 -7.40 -11.55
C ASN A 202 3.78 -8.75 -11.48
N ALA A 203 5.05 -8.80 -11.89
CA ALA A 203 5.84 -10.01 -11.84
C ALA A 203 6.15 -10.44 -10.38
N ALA A 204 6.35 -9.49 -9.47
CA ALA A 204 6.49 -9.77 -8.04
C ALA A 204 5.22 -10.38 -7.46
N LEU A 205 4.06 -9.82 -7.80
CA LEU A 205 2.76 -10.34 -7.38
C LEU A 205 2.53 -11.77 -7.92
N ASP A 206 2.85 -12.04 -9.19
CA ASP A 206 2.74 -13.38 -9.77
C ASP A 206 3.63 -14.41 -9.06
N ARG A 207 4.80 -13.99 -8.54
CA ARG A 207 5.67 -14.87 -7.74
C ARG A 207 5.10 -15.14 -6.35
N LEU A 208 4.63 -14.10 -5.67
CA LEU A 208 4.06 -14.19 -4.32
C LEU A 208 2.71 -14.92 -4.32
N ALA A 209 1.90 -14.78 -5.36
CA ALA A 209 0.61 -15.48 -5.51
C ALA A 209 0.71 -17.01 -5.53
N ARG A 210 1.91 -17.57 -5.78
CA ARG A 210 2.16 -19.02 -5.68
C ARG A 210 2.07 -19.53 -4.24
N ASN A 211 2.23 -18.65 -3.27
CA ASN A 211 2.15 -18.94 -1.85
C ASN A 211 0.72 -18.72 -1.36
N ARG A 212 -0.14 -19.74 -1.47
CA ARG A 212 -1.59 -19.64 -1.19
C ARG A 212 -1.94 -19.11 0.21
N ARG A 213 -1.05 -19.28 1.17
CA ARG A 213 -1.22 -18.84 2.56
C ARG A 213 -0.48 -17.53 2.86
N THR A 214 -0.24 -16.71 1.84
CA THR A 214 0.39 -15.39 1.97
C THR A 214 -0.58 -14.32 1.48
N ALA A 215 -0.94 -13.39 2.35
CA ALA A 215 -1.67 -12.19 1.97
C ALA A 215 -0.69 -11.09 1.54
N VAL A 216 -0.82 -10.57 0.32
CA VAL A 216 0.06 -9.53 -0.22
C VAL A 216 -0.72 -8.25 -0.35
N TYR A 217 -0.18 -7.16 0.20
CA TYR A 217 -0.70 -5.81 0.07
C TYR A 217 0.31 -4.94 -0.65
N VAL A 218 -0.13 -4.19 -1.65
CA VAL A 218 0.69 -3.27 -2.44
C VAL A 218 0.56 -1.84 -1.93
N ASP A 219 1.55 -1.01 -2.23
CA ASP A 219 1.59 0.38 -1.79
C ASP A 219 0.45 1.23 -2.36
N ALA A 220 -0.14 2.06 -1.49
CA ALA A 220 -1.09 3.10 -1.90
C ALA A 220 -0.85 4.44 -1.17
N GLY A 221 0.35 4.66 -0.65
CA GLY A 221 0.73 5.92 -0.01
C GLY A 221 -0.15 6.28 1.18
N HIS A 222 -0.74 7.47 1.15
CA HIS A 222 -1.67 7.92 2.19
C HIS A 222 -2.56 9.09 1.72
N SER A 223 -3.58 9.42 2.53
CA SER A 223 -4.65 10.39 2.22
C SER A 223 -4.20 11.81 1.88
N ALA A 224 -3.02 12.24 2.29
CA ALA A 224 -2.51 13.58 2.01
C ALA A 224 -1.35 13.58 0.99
N TRP A 225 -1.12 12.48 0.30
CA TRP A 225 -0.03 12.37 -0.66
C TRP A 225 -0.54 12.10 -2.08
N GLN A 226 -1.35 11.06 -2.24
CA GLN A 226 -1.77 10.63 -3.58
C GLN A 226 -3.25 10.92 -3.83
N PRO A 227 -3.59 11.68 -4.90
CA PRO A 227 -4.97 11.83 -5.33
C PRO A 227 -5.53 10.49 -5.86
N LEU A 228 -6.84 10.33 -5.82
CA LEU A 228 -7.50 9.13 -6.33
C LEU A 228 -7.39 9.02 -7.86
N ASN A 229 -7.67 10.15 -8.53
CA ASN A 229 -7.71 10.25 -9.98
C ASN A 229 -6.42 10.81 -10.56
N ASP A 230 -6.21 10.52 -11.84
CA ASP A 230 -5.15 11.13 -12.63
C ASP A 230 -5.34 12.64 -12.68
N TYR A 231 -4.25 13.41 -12.69
CA TYR A 231 -4.29 14.86 -12.57
C TYR A 231 -3.22 15.50 -13.46
N ASP A 232 -3.47 16.76 -13.84
CA ASP A 232 -2.49 17.61 -14.51
C ASP A 232 -1.63 18.32 -13.44
N ALA A 233 -0.33 18.08 -13.48
CA ALA A 233 0.60 18.70 -12.55
C ALA A 233 0.93 20.17 -12.90
N GLY A 234 0.46 20.68 -14.03
CA GLY A 234 0.65 22.08 -14.44
C GLY A 234 2.10 22.49 -14.80
N TYR A 235 2.98 21.53 -14.99
CA TYR A 235 4.38 21.77 -15.36
C TYR A 235 4.66 21.28 -16.78
N GLY A 236 4.68 22.21 -17.74
CA GLY A 236 5.02 21.92 -19.14
C GLY A 236 4.01 21.03 -19.85
N GLU A 237 4.39 20.35 -20.94
CA GLU A 237 3.51 19.43 -21.67
C GLU A 237 2.61 18.61 -20.73
N PRO A 238 1.32 18.39 -21.07
CA PRO A 238 0.36 17.70 -20.20
C PRO A 238 0.85 16.28 -19.92
N ARG A 239 1.48 16.12 -18.76
CA ARG A 239 1.85 14.82 -18.23
C ARG A 239 0.71 14.37 -17.37
N GLU A 240 0.01 13.36 -17.83
CA GLU A 240 -0.95 12.64 -17.01
C GLU A 240 -0.20 12.08 -15.80
N GLN A 241 -0.30 12.77 -14.68
CA GLN A 241 0.16 12.18 -13.43
C GLN A 241 -0.88 11.17 -12.98
N LEU A 242 -0.44 9.94 -12.86
CA LEU A 242 -1.33 8.85 -12.47
C LEU A 242 -1.76 9.02 -11.01
N GLY A 243 -3.07 9.11 -10.79
CA GLY A 243 -3.64 8.98 -9.46
C GLY A 243 -3.55 7.56 -8.92
N MET A 244 -3.79 7.38 -7.63
CA MET A 244 -3.55 6.10 -6.97
C MET A 244 -4.42 4.96 -7.53
N ALA A 245 -5.65 5.25 -7.98
CA ALA A 245 -6.49 4.23 -8.62
C ALA A 245 -5.85 3.69 -9.91
N SER A 246 -5.28 4.55 -10.76
CA SER A 246 -4.54 4.14 -11.97
C SER A 246 -3.29 3.33 -11.63
N ARG A 247 -2.53 3.76 -10.63
CA ARG A 247 -1.30 3.07 -10.19
C ARG A 247 -1.61 1.65 -9.70
N LEU A 248 -2.64 1.49 -8.87
CA LEU A 248 -3.05 0.19 -8.37
C LEU A 248 -3.59 -0.72 -9.48
N LEU A 249 -4.43 -0.20 -10.37
CA LEU A 249 -4.97 -0.98 -11.49
C LEU A 249 -3.85 -1.45 -12.44
N ARG A 250 -2.92 -0.57 -12.81
CA ARG A 250 -1.76 -0.93 -13.64
C ARG A 250 -0.73 -1.78 -12.89
N GLY A 251 -0.58 -1.56 -11.58
CA GLY A 251 0.26 -2.35 -10.68
C GLY A 251 -0.26 -3.76 -10.41
N GLY A 252 -1.45 -4.12 -10.89
CA GLY A 252 -1.99 -5.47 -10.78
C GLY A 252 -2.67 -5.77 -9.45
N ILE A 253 -3.39 -4.79 -8.87
CA ILE A 253 -4.10 -4.93 -7.58
C ILE A 253 -5.01 -6.18 -7.53
N HIS A 254 -5.57 -6.61 -8.66
CA HIS A 254 -6.40 -7.81 -8.76
C HIS A 254 -5.65 -9.11 -8.44
N LYS A 255 -4.32 -9.10 -8.41
CA LYS A 255 -3.44 -10.22 -8.04
C LYS A 255 -3.09 -10.21 -6.54
N ALA A 256 -3.27 -9.07 -5.87
CA ALA A 256 -2.99 -8.88 -4.45
C ALA A 256 -4.20 -9.19 -3.57
N GLN A 257 -4.00 -9.31 -2.27
CA GLN A 257 -5.09 -9.33 -1.29
C GLN A 257 -5.76 -7.95 -1.20
N GLY A 258 -4.95 -6.91 -1.35
CA GLY A 258 -5.38 -5.54 -1.27
C GLY A 258 -4.21 -4.57 -1.30
N PHE A 259 -4.41 -3.39 -0.74
CA PHE A 259 -3.37 -2.36 -0.65
C PHE A 259 -3.09 -1.96 0.81
N PHE A 260 -1.98 -1.27 1.04
CA PHE A 260 -1.68 -0.73 2.36
C PHE A 260 -1.54 0.79 2.33
N LEU A 261 -1.81 1.42 3.47
CA LEU A 261 -1.73 2.87 3.64
C LEU A 261 -0.86 3.25 4.84
N ASN A 262 -0.24 4.44 4.74
CA ASN A 262 0.40 5.14 5.86
C ASN A 262 1.72 4.54 6.35
N VAL A 263 2.37 3.67 5.58
CA VAL A 263 3.69 3.16 5.99
C VAL A 263 4.65 4.34 6.16
N SER A 264 5.33 4.36 7.29
CA SER A 264 6.27 5.42 7.69
C SER A 264 5.65 6.83 7.83
N ASN A 265 4.32 6.97 7.94
CA ASN A 265 3.63 8.25 8.07
C ASN A 265 2.73 8.32 9.31
N PHE A 266 1.99 9.44 9.49
CA PHE A 266 1.32 9.79 10.74
C PHE A 266 -0.15 10.17 10.55
N ARG A 267 -0.76 9.91 9.39
CA ARG A 267 -2.16 10.27 9.10
C ARG A 267 -3.12 9.57 10.05
N SER A 268 -4.19 10.24 10.43
CA SER A 268 -5.15 9.68 11.38
C SER A 268 -5.82 8.42 10.83
N THR A 269 -6.16 7.48 11.69
CA THR A 269 -6.85 6.26 11.27
C THR A 269 -8.18 6.56 10.57
N ALA A 270 -8.90 7.60 11.00
CA ALA A 270 -10.17 8.01 10.38
C ALA A 270 -9.96 8.50 8.93
N ASP A 271 -8.96 9.37 8.69
CA ASP A 271 -8.65 9.86 7.35
C ASP A 271 -8.20 8.73 6.41
N LEU A 272 -7.48 7.76 6.96
CA LEU A 272 -6.99 6.61 6.19
C LEU A 272 -8.14 5.64 5.83
N VAL A 273 -9.09 5.44 6.74
CA VAL A 273 -10.29 4.62 6.47
C VAL A 273 -11.15 5.27 5.39
N ASP A 274 -11.39 6.59 5.49
CA ASP A 274 -12.13 7.32 4.46
C ASP A 274 -11.44 7.23 3.10
N TYR A 275 -10.15 7.59 3.05
CA TYR A 275 -9.37 7.54 1.81
C TYR A 275 -9.33 6.12 1.21
N GLY A 276 -9.05 5.10 2.01
CA GLY A 276 -8.98 3.71 1.56
C GLY A 276 -10.32 3.19 1.03
N THR A 277 -11.42 3.54 1.69
CA THR A 277 -12.78 3.19 1.26
C THR A 277 -13.11 3.85 -0.08
N ARG A 278 -12.84 5.15 -0.22
CA ARG A 278 -13.02 5.90 -1.47
C ARG A 278 -12.17 5.35 -2.61
N LEU A 279 -10.91 5.01 -2.33
CA LEU A 279 -9.99 4.40 -3.29
C LEU A 279 -10.48 3.02 -3.75
N SER A 280 -10.93 2.20 -2.82
CA SER A 280 -11.50 0.88 -3.12
C SER A 280 -12.74 0.97 -4.01
N LYS A 281 -13.67 1.88 -3.69
CA LYS A 281 -14.86 2.15 -4.51
C LYS A 281 -14.51 2.71 -5.88
N CYS A 282 -13.52 3.61 -5.97
CA CYS A 282 -13.04 4.15 -7.24
C CYS A 282 -12.46 3.05 -8.13
N ILE A 283 -11.66 2.15 -7.58
CA ILE A 283 -11.13 0.97 -8.29
C ILE A 283 -12.27 0.12 -8.83
N ALA A 284 -13.26 -0.23 -8.00
CA ALA A 284 -14.41 -1.06 -8.39
C ALA A 284 -15.23 -0.38 -9.50
N PHE A 285 -15.53 0.92 -9.37
CA PHE A 285 -16.25 1.70 -10.37
C PHE A 285 -15.52 1.68 -11.73
N ARG A 286 -14.22 1.97 -11.72
CA ARG A 286 -13.39 2.00 -12.94
C ARG A 286 -13.29 0.62 -13.59
N GLN A 287 -13.18 -0.45 -12.83
CA GLN A 287 -13.20 -1.81 -13.36
C GLN A 287 -14.53 -2.18 -13.99
N ALA A 288 -15.65 -1.75 -13.42
CA ALA A 288 -16.99 -2.04 -13.91
C ALA A 288 -17.34 -1.22 -15.16
N THR A 289 -16.88 0.00 -15.28
CA THR A 289 -17.27 0.96 -16.32
C THR A 289 -16.24 1.16 -17.42
N GLY A 290 -14.97 0.85 -17.16
CA GLY A 290 -13.84 1.12 -18.05
C GLY A 290 -13.45 2.62 -18.10
N THR A 291 -13.99 3.46 -17.21
CA THR A 291 -13.65 4.89 -17.14
C THR A 291 -12.25 5.12 -16.57
N GLN A 292 -11.65 6.28 -16.90
CA GLN A 292 -10.32 6.64 -16.41
C GLN A 292 -10.33 7.42 -15.10
N ALA A 293 -11.51 7.87 -14.65
CA ALA A 293 -11.68 8.63 -13.43
C ALA A 293 -12.97 8.25 -12.71
N CYS A 294 -13.07 8.63 -11.44
CA CYS A 294 -14.26 8.49 -10.61
C CYS A 294 -14.54 9.83 -9.89
N SER A 295 -15.73 10.37 -10.08
CA SER A 295 -16.22 11.53 -9.32
C SER A 295 -16.72 11.10 -7.94
N ASP A 296 -16.98 12.06 -7.07
CA ASP A 296 -17.60 11.77 -5.77
C ASP A 296 -18.99 11.12 -5.92
N ALA A 297 -19.75 11.49 -6.96
CA ALA A 297 -21.03 10.86 -7.27
C ALA A 297 -20.86 9.40 -7.73
N ASP A 298 -19.83 9.12 -8.53
CA ASP A 298 -19.51 7.74 -8.95
C ASP A 298 -19.12 6.87 -7.74
N ILE A 299 -18.25 7.39 -6.89
CA ILE A 299 -17.83 6.72 -5.64
C ILE A 299 -19.04 6.45 -4.74
N ALA A 300 -19.94 7.43 -4.59
CA ALA A 300 -21.15 7.29 -3.78
C ALA A 300 -22.13 6.25 -4.36
N SER A 301 -22.11 6.03 -5.68
CA SER A 301 -22.97 5.05 -6.36
C SER A 301 -22.54 3.59 -6.16
N VAL A 302 -21.28 3.36 -5.76
CA VAL A 302 -20.75 2.01 -5.53
C VAL A 302 -21.24 1.50 -4.16
N PRO A 303 -21.96 0.35 -4.13
CA PRO A 303 -22.39 -0.26 -2.86
C PRO A 303 -21.22 -0.57 -1.93
N GLU A 304 -21.46 -0.53 -0.64
CA GLU A 304 -20.52 -1.00 0.37
C GLU A 304 -20.69 -2.52 0.55
N ASP A 305 -20.18 -3.26 -0.42
CA ASP A 305 -20.13 -4.71 -0.37
C ASP A 305 -18.65 -5.14 -0.18
N PRO A 306 -18.28 -5.56 1.03
CA PRO A 306 -16.91 -5.94 1.32
C PRO A 306 -16.39 -7.07 0.43
N ASP A 307 -17.23 -7.98 0.01
CA ASP A 307 -16.83 -9.11 -0.85
C ASP A 307 -16.53 -8.67 -2.30
N ALA A 308 -17.06 -7.51 -2.72
CA ALA A 308 -16.87 -6.96 -4.07
C ALA A 308 -15.79 -5.86 -4.12
N LEU A 309 -15.36 -5.34 -2.97
CA LEU A 309 -14.42 -4.22 -2.89
C LEU A 309 -13.00 -4.70 -2.58
N THR A 310 -12.01 -3.90 -2.98
CA THR A 310 -10.60 -4.15 -2.65
C THR A 310 -10.35 -3.81 -1.18
N HIS A 311 -9.87 -4.78 -0.41
CA HIS A 311 -9.53 -4.58 1.00
C HIS A 311 -8.19 -3.85 1.19
N PHE A 312 -7.95 -3.40 2.43
CA PHE A 312 -6.68 -2.74 2.74
C PHE A 312 -6.25 -2.93 4.20
N VAL A 313 -4.99 -2.64 4.47
CA VAL A 313 -4.41 -2.60 5.80
C VAL A 313 -3.81 -1.24 6.09
N LEU A 314 -3.76 -0.85 7.36
CA LEU A 314 -3.26 0.44 7.80
C LEU A 314 -2.02 0.28 8.68
N ASP A 315 -0.98 1.07 8.40
CA ASP A 315 0.10 1.27 9.37
C ASP A 315 -0.35 2.25 10.45
N THR A 316 -0.55 1.74 11.66
CA THR A 316 -0.95 2.51 12.84
C THR A 316 0.18 2.67 13.85
N SER A 317 1.42 2.37 13.45
CA SER A 317 2.57 2.33 14.34
C SER A 317 2.85 3.65 15.05
N ARG A 318 2.65 4.79 14.36
CA ARG A 318 3.06 6.11 14.84
C ARG A 318 1.97 7.19 14.74
N ASN A 319 0.73 6.82 14.43
CA ASN A 319 -0.35 7.76 14.12
C ASN A 319 -1.26 8.11 15.31
N GLY A 320 -0.88 7.73 16.53
CA GLY A 320 -1.71 7.93 17.74
C GLY A 320 -2.03 9.39 18.07
N GLN A 321 -1.22 10.35 17.57
CA GLN A 321 -1.41 11.78 17.71
C GLN A 321 -1.74 12.48 16.38
N GLY A 322 -1.95 11.70 15.31
CA GLY A 322 -2.18 12.25 13.98
C GLY A 322 -0.94 12.92 13.36
N PRO A 323 -1.08 13.62 12.24
CA PRO A 323 0.02 14.28 11.55
C PRO A 323 0.57 15.46 12.33
N TRP A 324 1.85 15.77 12.14
CA TRP A 324 2.45 16.99 12.61
C TRP A 324 2.14 18.14 11.65
N VAL A 325 1.76 19.27 12.21
CA VAL A 325 1.53 20.50 11.45
C VAL A 325 2.41 21.59 12.07
N PRO A 326 3.59 21.84 11.51
CA PRO A 326 4.46 22.90 12.00
C PRO A 326 3.87 24.28 11.69
N PRO A 327 4.25 25.33 12.43
CA PRO A 327 3.85 26.69 12.10
C PRO A 327 4.23 27.05 10.67
N ALA A 328 3.31 27.67 9.93
CA ALA A 328 3.54 28.08 8.55
C ALA A 328 4.77 28.99 8.42
N GLY A 329 5.66 28.69 7.47
CA GLY A 329 6.87 29.45 7.19
C GLY A 329 7.99 29.33 8.24
N LEU A 330 7.84 28.44 9.24
CA LEU A 330 8.90 28.21 10.23
C LEU A 330 10.12 27.51 9.61
N TYR A 331 9.89 26.59 8.68
CA TYR A 331 10.92 25.84 7.98
C TYR A 331 10.81 26.03 6.47
N PRO A 332 11.93 26.08 5.73
CA PRO A 332 11.91 26.12 4.26
C PRO A 332 11.16 24.94 3.62
N ASP A 333 11.38 23.72 4.14
CA ASP A 333 10.65 22.49 3.83
C ASP A 333 10.31 21.81 5.16
N PRO A 334 9.05 21.73 5.56
CA PRO A 334 8.69 21.16 6.85
C PRO A 334 9.11 19.71 7.05
N GLN A 335 9.19 18.91 5.98
CA GLN A 335 9.43 17.47 6.05
C GLN A 335 8.58 16.83 7.16
N ASP A 336 7.26 17.12 7.14
CA ASP A 336 6.32 16.74 8.21
C ASP A 336 6.21 15.22 8.41
N TRP A 337 6.69 14.46 7.46
CA TRP A 337 6.81 13.00 7.48
C TRP A 337 8.09 12.50 8.17
N CYS A 338 9.15 13.31 8.24
CA CYS A 338 10.47 12.90 8.68
C CYS A 338 10.67 13.19 10.17
N ASN A 339 10.71 12.16 11.01
CA ASN A 339 10.89 12.24 12.47
C ASN A 339 10.10 13.38 13.15
N PRO A 340 8.81 13.59 12.88
CA PRO A 340 8.11 14.73 13.47
C PRO A 340 8.04 14.62 14.99
N PRO A 341 8.14 15.76 15.72
CA PRO A 341 8.11 15.77 17.16
C PRO A 341 6.71 15.41 17.70
N GLU A 342 6.66 15.01 18.96
CA GLU A 342 5.42 14.81 19.72
C GLU A 342 4.43 13.81 19.15
N ARG A 343 4.87 12.93 18.27
CA ARG A 343 4.01 11.84 17.77
C ARG A 343 3.88 10.73 18.81
N GLY A 344 2.90 9.86 18.63
CA GLY A 344 2.60 8.78 19.55
C GLY A 344 2.28 7.47 18.82
N LEU A 345 2.50 6.34 19.49
CA LEU A 345 2.07 5.04 19.00
C LEU A 345 0.56 5.03 18.83
N GLY A 346 0.06 4.44 17.75
CA GLY A 346 -1.37 4.30 17.47
C GLY A 346 -1.96 2.96 17.93
N ALA A 347 -3.06 2.59 17.32
CA ALA A 347 -3.77 1.34 17.60
C ALA A 347 -2.84 0.12 17.44
N ARG A 348 -2.99 -0.86 18.34
CA ARG A 348 -2.17 -2.09 18.32
C ARG A 348 -2.51 -2.96 17.12
N PRO A 349 -1.56 -3.75 16.61
CA PRO A 349 -1.84 -4.72 15.54
C PRO A 349 -3.01 -5.62 15.90
N THR A 350 -4.00 -5.65 15.00
CA THR A 350 -5.24 -6.42 15.19
C THR A 350 -6.00 -6.60 13.87
N THR A 351 -6.69 -7.74 13.72
CA THR A 351 -7.69 -7.96 12.66
C THR A 351 -9.09 -7.49 13.07
N ARG A 352 -9.29 -7.02 14.29
CA ARG A 352 -10.55 -6.44 14.76
C ARG A 352 -10.51 -4.94 14.63
N THR A 353 -10.68 -4.45 13.41
CA THR A 353 -10.56 -3.03 13.05
C THR A 353 -11.84 -2.24 13.26
N GLY A 354 -12.99 -2.92 13.25
CA GLY A 354 -14.33 -2.31 13.29
C GLY A 354 -14.79 -1.79 11.92
N ASN A 355 -14.04 -2.08 10.85
CA ASN A 355 -14.40 -1.76 9.47
C ASN A 355 -14.14 -3.00 8.61
N GLU A 356 -15.12 -3.40 7.80
CA GLU A 356 -15.06 -4.65 7.03
C GLU A 356 -14.08 -4.62 5.87
N LEU A 357 -13.76 -3.43 5.33
CA LEU A 357 -12.75 -3.25 4.28
C LEU A 357 -11.32 -3.20 4.82
N VAL A 358 -11.16 -2.98 6.13
CA VAL A 358 -9.84 -2.91 6.77
C VAL A 358 -9.50 -4.27 7.37
N ASP A 359 -8.69 -5.05 6.67
CA ASP A 359 -8.28 -6.39 7.10
C ASP A 359 -7.49 -6.38 8.41
N ALA A 360 -6.64 -5.38 8.61
CA ALA A 360 -5.87 -5.23 9.84
C ALA A 360 -5.32 -3.82 10.06
N PHE A 361 -5.17 -3.47 11.33
CA PHE A 361 -4.19 -2.49 11.78
C PHE A 361 -2.87 -3.21 12.01
N LEU A 362 -1.78 -2.67 11.49
CA LEU A 362 -0.44 -3.24 11.58
C LEU A 362 0.54 -2.17 12.09
N TRP A 363 1.68 -2.61 12.60
CA TRP A 363 2.83 -1.74 12.83
C TRP A 363 3.90 -2.09 11.81
N VAL A 364 3.82 -1.43 10.65
CA VAL A 364 4.71 -1.68 9.53
C VAL A 364 6.01 -0.93 9.73
N LYS A 365 5.99 0.39 9.89
CA LYS A 365 7.16 1.13 10.38
C LYS A 365 7.46 0.70 11.80
N ARG A 366 8.72 0.44 12.08
CA ARG A 366 9.16 0.07 13.43
C ARG A 366 9.30 1.33 14.30
N PRO A 367 8.45 1.52 15.32
CA PRO A 367 8.51 2.71 16.17
C PRO A 367 9.86 2.87 16.85
N GLY A 368 10.48 4.04 16.67
CA GLY A 368 11.81 4.34 17.18
C GLY A 368 12.95 4.12 16.18
N GLU A 369 12.69 3.58 14.99
CA GLU A 369 13.64 3.67 13.89
C GLU A 369 13.45 4.99 13.15
N SER A 370 14.55 5.75 12.98
CA SER A 370 14.57 7.05 12.30
C SER A 370 14.05 6.97 10.87
N ASP A 371 13.46 8.06 10.39
CA ASP A 371 13.10 8.23 8.97
C ASP A 371 14.28 8.75 8.14
N GLY A 372 15.29 9.34 8.79
CA GLY A 372 16.48 9.86 8.15
C GLY A 372 17.03 11.09 8.87
N GLN A 373 18.04 11.69 8.27
CA GLN A 373 18.70 12.88 8.77
C GLN A 373 17.96 14.14 8.33
N CYS A 374 16.78 14.38 8.90
CA CYS A 374 15.89 15.46 8.50
C CYS A 374 16.55 16.82 8.72
N THR A 375 16.49 17.70 7.72
CA THR A 375 17.07 19.05 7.81
C THR A 375 16.02 20.16 7.81
N ARG A 376 14.75 19.82 7.59
CA ARG A 376 13.65 20.78 7.40
C ARG A 376 13.94 21.82 6.30
N GLY A 377 14.76 21.46 5.31
CA GLY A 377 15.19 22.37 4.25
C GLY A 377 16.20 23.43 4.68
N THR A 378 16.79 23.34 5.88
CA THR A 378 17.86 24.23 6.34
C THR A 378 19.21 23.82 5.74
N ALA A 379 20.17 24.74 5.72
CA ALA A 379 21.49 24.52 5.14
C ALA A 379 22.43 23.61 5.96
N GLY A 380 22.08 23.32 7.22
CA GLY A 380 22.89 22.49 8.12
C GLY A 380 22.52 21.01 8.05
N PRO A 381 23.33 20.11 8.61
CA PRO A 381 22.98 18.70 8.76
C PRO A 381 22.05 18.45 9.95
N GLU A 382 21.84 19.43 10.81
CA GLU A 382 21.05 19.30 12.04
C GLU A 382 19.56 19.49 11.74
N ASP A 383 18.73 18.68 12.38
CA ASP A 383 17.29 18.93 12.44
C ASP A 383 17.03 20.08 13.42
N PRO A 384 16.50 21.24 12.94
CA PRO A 384 16.25 22.38 13.83
C PRO A 384 15.19 22.11 14.91
N VAL A 385 14.40 21.05 14.78
CA VAL A 385 13.44 20.60 15.81
C VAL A 385 14.16 20.04 17.04
N TYR A 386 15.24 19.30 16.80
CA TYR A 386 15.98 18.61 17.87
C TYR A 386 17.31 19.27 18.20
N GLY A 387 17.81 20.21 17.37
CA GLY A 387 19.11 20.84 17.52
C GLY A 387 20.28 19.85 17.42
N ALA A 388 20.11 18.79 16.66
CA ALA A 388 21.08 17.73 16.48
C ALA A 388 20.90 17.04 15.11
N VAL A 389 21.91 16.31 14.68
CA VAL A 389 21.81 15.45 13.50
C VAL A 389 21.02 14.19 13.86
N ASP A 390 19.92 13.97 13.18
CA ASP A 390 19.10 12.76 13.38
C ASP A 390 19.88 11.50 13.00
N PRO A 391 19.58 10.34 13.59
CA PRO A 391 20.14 9.08 13.12
C PRO A 391 19.76 8.79 11.66
N PRO A 392 20.63 8.15 10.87
CA PRO A 392 20.30 7.68 9.54
C PRO A 392 19.01 6.83 9.49
N ALA A 393 18.36 6.81 8.32
CA ALA A 393 17.13 6.05 8.11
C ALA A 393 17.27 4.58 8.55
N GLY A 394 16.28 4.10 9.29
CA GLY A 394 16.25 2.74 9.84
C GLY A 394 17.09 2.52 11.10
N GLN A 395 17.92 3.48 11.52
CA GLN A 395 18.66 3.36 12.77
C GLN A 395 17.76 3.60 13.97
N TRP A 396 18.06 2.86 15.05
CA TRP A 396 17.35 2.98 16.31
C TRP A 396 17.64 4.30 17.03
N TRP A 397 16.57 5.00 17.42
CA TRP A 397 16.60 6.24 18.19
C TRP A 397 15.80 6.06 19.49
N ALA A 398 16.49 5.73 20.56
CA ALA A 398 15.87 5.33 21.82
C ALA A 398 14.96 6.40 22.43
N GLU A 399 15.38 7.67 22.44
CA GLU A 399 14.60 8.76 23.01
C GLU A 399 13.37 9.09 22.16
N TYR A 400 13.46 8.98 20.84
CA TYR A 400 12.31 9.11 19.94
C TYR A 400 11.29 7.98 20.19
N ALA A 401 11.77 6.72 20.31
CA ALA A 401 10.93 5.59 20.69
C ALA A 401 10.22 5.80 22.03
N LEU A 402 10.92 6.33 23.01
CA LEU A 402 10.35 6.66 24.31
C LEU A 402 9.28 7.74 24.21
N GLY A 403 9.53 8.77 23.42
CA GLY A 403 8.57 9.83 23.12
C GLY A 403 7.28 9.28 22.52
N LEU A 404 7.38 8.40 21.50
CA LEU A 404 6.26 7.70 20.90
C LEU A 404 5.50 6.83 21.92
N ALA A 405 6.22 6.10 22.76
CA ALA A 405 5.65 5.24 23.78
C ALA A 405 4.87 6.01 24.85
N ARG A 406 5.41 7.12 25.32
CA ARG A 406 4.78 7.99 26.34
C ARG A 406 3.51 8.69 25.83
N ARG A 407 3.46 9.01 24.53
CA ARG A 407 2.31 9.66 23.88
C ARG A 407 1.41 8.66 23.14
N ALA A 408 1.54 7.37 23.42
CA ALA A 408 0.73 6.35 22.77
C ALA A 408 -0.78 6.58 22.98
N ASN A 409 -1.55 6.47 21.90
CA ASN A 409 -3.01 6.54 21.93
C ASN A 409 -3.61 5.38 21.10
N PRO A 410 -4.19 4.36 21.76
CA PRO A 410 -4.41 4.18 23.20
C PRO A 410 -3.12 4.02 24.00
N PRO A 411 -3.09 4.36 25.32
CA PRO A 411 -1.89 4.27 26.15
C PRO A 411 -1.27 2.87 26.23
N LEU A 412 0.05 2.78 26.38
CA LEU A 412 0.73 1.51 26.64
C LEU A 412 0.37 0.95 28.02
N ARG A 413 0.15 -0.36 28.08
CA ARG A 413 0.02 -1.06 29.36
C ARG A 413 1.41 -1.45 29.85
N LEU A 414 1.89 -0.74 30.87
CA LEU A 414 3.18 -1.00 31.53
C LEU A 414 2.97 -2.12 32.59
N ARG A 415 3.08 -3.37 32.19
CA ARG A 415 3.00 -4.53 33.10
C ARG A 415 4.26 -5.37 33.03
#